data_223fc539716ad668bf14ff0c7cfff6bb
#
_entry.id   223fc539716ad668bf14ff0c7cfff6bb
#
_cell.length_a   1.000
_cell.length_b   1.000
_cell.length_c   1.000
_cell.angle_alpha   90.00
_cell.angle_beta   90.00
_cell.angle_gamma   90.00
#
_symmetry.space_group_name_H-M   'P 1'
#
loop_
_entity.id
_entity.type
_entity.pdbx_description
1 polymer ?
#
loop_
_entity_poly.entity_id
_entity_poly.type
_entity_poly.pdbx_seq_one_letter_code
_entity_poly.pdbx_strand_id
1 'polypeptide(L)'
;MQIDHKQLFIPGPTEVLPDVLDEMARPLIGHRTKEISALQKAITEKLQKVFYTENLVLLSTSSGSGLMEASVRSCTAKRALCCAMGDFGKRWYKMAVANNVPADLLEVDLGKHVPAEAIREALASGQYDLLTTTHSETATGVANNLEEIAEVVRDFPEIVWCVDGVSSAGGMKIEVDRLGIDILLTSTHKALALPPGMAVCTMSQKAYDRTAEVDHRGVYFDLRAIYDRITKKNYQYPSTPNVSLMYAMDKQLDHILAEGLDARFARHQAMADRCRAWAKEHFDLFPEEGYMATTLTVILNTRGISVADLNKALGERGKTMSNGYGDLKEKTFRIAHLGEVTMDDLNALLADIEDILGL
;
A
#
# COMPACT_ATOMS: atom_id res chain seq x y z
N MET A 1 -20.22 -4.56 23.90
CA MET A 1 -20.38 -3.21 23.30
C MET A 1 -20.92 -3.42 21.90
N GLN A 2 -22.13 -2.95 21.62
CA GLN A 2 -22.66 -2.98 20.25
C GLN A 2 -22.04 -1.79 19.49
N ILE A 3 -21.37 -2.05 18.37
CA ILE A 3 -20.80 -1.01 17.52
C ILE A 3 -21.67 -0.96 16.28
N ASP A 4 -22.27 0.20 16.00
CA ASP A 4 -22.99 0.41 14.77
C ASP A 4 -21.98 0.51 13.63
N HIS A 5 -22.12 -0.37 12.63
CA HIS A 5 -21.26 -0.37 11.45
C HIS A 5 -21.49 0.89 10.63
N LYS A 6 -20.40 1.50 10.17
CA LYS A 6 -20.42 2.60 9.22
C LYS A 6 -19.63 2.18 7.99
N GLN A 7 -20.21 2.40 6.81
CA GLN A 7 -19.51 2.14 5.56
C GLN A 7 -18.26 3.01 5.42
N LEU A 8 -17.15 2.39 5.04
CA LEU A 8 -15.81 2.98 5.12
C LEU A 8 -15.35 3.54 3.78
N PHE A 9 -15.34 4.86 3.66
CA PHE A 9 -14.69 5.58 2.53
C PHE A 9 -13.37 6.22 2.98
N ILE A 10 -12.68 5.58 3.91
CA ILE A 10 -11.38 5.98 4.45
C ILE A 10 -10.25 5.20 3.76
N PRO A 11 -9.01 5.73 3.70
CA PRO A 11 -7.88 5.05 3.06
C PRO A 11 -7.40 3.77 3.75
N GLY A 12 -8.18 3.25 4.66
CA GLY A 12 -7.96 1.99 5.38
C GLY A 12 -8.11 2.14 6.90
N PRO A 13 -8.65 1.12 7.58
CA PRO A 13 -9.10 -0.14 6.98
C PRO A 13 -10.27 0.05 6.01
N THR A 14 -10.46 -0.91 5.11
CA THR A 14 -11.53 -0.92 4.10
C THR A 14 -12.62 -1.93 4.46
N GLU A 15 -13.75 -1.88 3.72
CA GLU A 15 -14.78 -2.91 3.81
C GLU A 15 -14.21 -4.29 3.50
N VAL A 16 -14.74 -5.30 4.19
CA VAL A 16 -14.40 -6.72 4.01
C VAL A 16 -15.68 -7.48 3.72
N LEU A 17 -15.66 -8.34 2.71
CA LEU A 17 -16.81 -9.18 2.36
C LEU A 17 -17.19 -10.14 3.51
N PRO A 18 -18.49 -10.36 3.76
CA PRO A 18 -18.94 -11.23 4.87
C PRO A 18 -18.36 -12.65 4.81
N ASP A 19 -18.32 -13.28 3.63
CA ASP A 19 -17.79 -14.63 3.46
C ASP A 19 -16.27 -14.70 3.66
N VAL A 20 -15.55 -13.60 3.47
CA VAL A 20 -14.12 -13.47 3.82
C VAL A 20 -13.93 -13.37 5.33
N LEU A 21 -14.81 -12.66 6.03
CA LEU A 21 -14.81 -12.62 7.51
C LEU A 21 -15.16 -13.98 8.11
N ASP A 22 -16.11 -14.73 7.52
CA ASP A 22 -16.51 -16.06 7.96
C ASP A 22 -15.33 -17.05 7.91
N GLU A 23 -14.42 -16.93 6.96
CA GLU A 23 -13.20 -17.74 6.89
C GLU A 23 -12.31 -17.58 8.13
N MET A 24 -12.32 -16.41 8.78
CA MET A 24 -11.54 -16.18 10.00
C MET A 24 -12.06 -16.94 11.22
N ALA A 25 -13.31 -17.41 11.19
CA ALA A 25 -13.94 -18.19 12.24
C ALA A 25 -13.63 -19.69 12.15
N ARG A 26 -12.91 -20.15 11.13
CA ARG A 26 -12.53 -21.56 10.96
C ARG A 26 -11.61 -22.05 12.07
N PRO A 27 -11.68 -23.33 12.45
CA PRO A 27 -10.73 -23.94 13.39
C PRO A 27 -9.30 -23.79 12.90
N LEU A 28 -8.39 -23.48 13.84
CA LEU A 28 -6.97 -23.30 13.53
C LEU A 28 -6.30 -24.63 13.16
N ILE A 29 -5.36 -24.56 12.24
CA ILE A 29 -4.42 -25.66 11.92
C ILE A 29 -3.05 -25.37 12.55
N GLY A 30 -2.25 -26.43 12.74
CA GLY A 30 -0.91 -26.29 13.30
C GLY A 30 0.01 -25.51 12.36
N HIS A 31 0.68 -24.48 12.86
CA HIS A 31 1.53 -23.59 12.09
C HIS A 31 2.86 -24.23 11.58
N ARG A 32 3.06 -25.55 11.78
CA ARG A 32 4.21 -26.32 11.27
C ARG A 32 3.75 -27.57 10.48
N THR A 33 2.47 -27.67 10.15
CA THR A 33 1.91 -28.82 9.41
C THR A 33 2.05 -28.65 7.90
N LYS A 34 1.70 -29.71 7.16
CA LYS A 34 1.69 -29.65 5.68
C LYS A 34 0.56 -28.75 5.16
N GLU A 35 -0.53 -28.66 5.93
CA GLU A 35 -1.70 -27.86 5.56
C GLU A 35 -1.36 -26.36 5.58
N ILE A 36 -0.63 -25.86 6.58
CA ILE A 36 -0.21 -24.46 6.59
C ILE A 36 0.78 -24.15 5.48
N SER A 37 1.68 -25.09 5.15
CA SER A 37 2.59 -24.96 4.02
C SER A 37 1.84 -24.85 2.69
N ALA A 38 0.81 -25.70 2.51
CA ALA A 38 -0.03 -25.65 1.32
C ALA A 38 -0.82 -24.34 1.22
N LEU A 39 -1.38 -23.87 2.33
CA LEU A 39 -2.09 -22.59 2.40
C LEU A 39 -1.18 -21.41 2.07
N GLN A 40 0.00 -21.34 2.68
CA GLN A 40 0.95 -20.27 2.39
C GLN A 40 1.43 -20.30 0.94
N LYS A 41 1.64 -21.48 0.38
CA LYS A 41 2.00 -21.64 -1.04
C LYS A 41 0.89 -21.11 -1.95
N ALA A 42 -0.37 -21.51 -1.71
CA ALA A 42 -1.52 -21.06 -2.49
C ALA A 42 -1.66 -19.51 -2.45
N ILE A 43 -1.53 -18.91 -1.26
CA ILE A 43 -1.54 -17.45 -1.10
C ILE A 43 -0.41 -16.80 -1.89
N THR A 44 0.82 -17.33 -1.79
CA THR A 44 1.98 -16.81 -2.53
C THR A 44 1.74 -16.84 -4.04
N GLU A 45 1.27 -17.96 -4.59
CA GLU A 45 1.01 -18.13 -6.03
C GLU A 45 -0.11 -17.19 -6.53
N LYS A 46 -1.14 -16.95 -5.71
CA LYS A 46 -2.21 -15.98 -6.03
C LYS A 46 -1.69 -14.54 -6.01
N LEU A 47 -0.91 -14.16 -5.00
CA LEU A 47 -0.29 -12.83 -4.90
C LEU A 47 0.72 -12.56 -6.02
N GLN A 48 1.48 -13.57 -6.47
CA GLN A 48 2.35 -13.44 -7.62
C GLN A 48 1.58 -13.01 -8.88
N LYS A 49 0.38 -13.56 -9.10
CA LYS A 49 -0.49 -13.13 -10.20
C LYS A 49 -0.96 -11.69 -10.01
N VAL A 50 -1.37 -11.30 -8.79
CA VAL A 50 -1.85 -9.93 -8.48
C VAL A 50 -0.75 -8.89 -8.70
N PHE A 51 0.51 -9.23 -8.43
CA PHE A 51 1.65 -8.32 -8.55
C PHE A 51 2.46 -8.49 -9.84
N TYR A 52 2.01 -9.38 -10.76
CA TYR A 52 2.70 -9.67 -12.02
C TYR A 52 4.19 -10.00 -11.81
N THR A 53 4.46 -11.03 -10.98
CA THR A 53 5.82 -11.39 -10.60
C THR A 53 6.03 -12.89 -10.48
N GLU A 54 7.23 -13.34 -10.84
CA GLU A 54 7.78 -14.66 -10.51
C GLU A 54 8.57 -14.64 -9.18
N ASN A 55 8.86 -13.44 -8.66
CA ASN A 55 9.55 -13.28 -7.39
C ASN A 55 8.73 -13.86 -6.24
N LEU A 56 9.44 -14.32 -5.21
CA LEU A 56 8.79 -14.85 -4.03
C LEU A 56 7.99 -13.76 -3.30
N VAL A 57 6.78 -14.10 -2.87
CA VAL A 57 5.97 -13.22 -2.02
C VAL A 57 6.06 -13.69 -0.57
N LEU A 58 6.54 -12.81 0.28
CA LEU A 58 6.70 -13.00 1.71
C LEU A 58 5.48 -12.50 2.46
N LEU A 59 5.01 -13.28 3.45
CA LEU A 59 3.97 -12.86 4.38
C LEU A 59 4.63 -12.32 5.67
N SER A 60 4.03 -11.30 6.27
CA SER A 60 4.45 -10.75 7.56
C SER A 60 3.25 -10.55 8.48
N THR A 61 3.34 -11.06 9.70
CA THR A 61 2.34 -10.78 10.75
C THR A 61 2.65 -9.38 11.33
N SER A 62 2.34 -8.37 10.54
CA SER A 62 2.59 -6.96 10.85
C SER A 62 1.69 -6.03 10.03
N SER A 63 1.96 -4.75 10.05
CA SER A 63 1.45 -3.77 9.09
C SER A 63 2.46 -3.52 7.97
N GLY A 64 2.08 -2.77 6.93
CA GLY A 64 3.00 -2.30 5.90
C GLY A 64 4.22 -1.56 6.47
N SER A 65 4.02 -0.82 7.57
CA SER A 65 5.13 -0.17 8.29
C SER A 65 6.19 -1.15 8.78
N GLY A 66 5.79 -2.36 9.23
CA GLY A 66 6.76 -3.39 9.60
C GLY A 66 7.60 -3.87 8.42
N LEU A 67 7.00 -3.98 7.22
CA LEU A 67 7.75 -4.33 6.00
C LEU A 67 8.61 -3.18 5.47
N MET A 68 8.20 -1.92 5.65
CA MET A 68 9.07 -0.76 5.38
C MET A 68 10.34 -0.83 6.26
N GLU A 69 10.18 -1.04 7.56
CA GLU A 69 11.30 -1.22 8.48
C GLU A 69 12.16 -2.44 8.12
N ALA A 70 11.52 -3.57 7.83
CA ALA A 70 12.18 -4.79 7.36
C ALA A 70 13.07 -4.54 6.14
N SER A 71 12.55 -3.79 5.15
CA SER A 71 13.25 -3.52 3.88
C SER A 71 14.49 -2.65 4.11
N VAL A 72 14.37 -1.53 4.81
CA VAL A 72 15.53 -0.64 5.06
C VAL A 72 16.60 -1.33 5.89
N ARG A 73 16.20 -2.14 6.88
CA ARG A 73 17.15 -2.89 7.73
C ARG A 73 17.79 -4.06 7.03
N SER A 74 17.07 -4.74 6.14
CA SER A 74 17.58 -5.95 5.50
C SER A 74 18.39 -5.68 4.24
N CYS A 75 18.15 -4.54 3.56
CA CYS A 75 18.68 -4.30 2.21
C CYS A 75 19.58 -3.06 2.10
N THR A 76 19.85 -2.32 3.19
CA THR A 76 20.79 -1.19 3.16
C THR A 76 22.14 -1.61 3.75
N ALA A 77 23.15 -1.76 2.91
CA ALA A 77 24.53 -2.02 3.35
C ALA A 77 25.38 -0.74 3.42
N LYS A 78 25.07 0.28 2.59
CA LYS A 78 25.77 1.57 2.56
C LYS A 78 24.86 2.72 3.04
N ARG A 79 23.90 3.11 2.22
CA ARG A 79 23.02 4.24 2.48
C ARG A 79 21.74 4.13 1.65
N ALA A 80 20.60 4.46 2.24
CA ALA A 80 19.31 4.53 1.56
C ALA A 80 19.03 5.94 1.04
N LEU A 81 18.51 6.05 -0.18
CA LEU A 81 17.83 7.24 -0.69
C LEU A 81 16.33 7.06 -0.47
N CYS A 82 15.73 7.89 0.38
CA CYS A 82 14.31 7.84 0.69
C CYS A 82 13.59 8.98 -0.01
N CYS A 83 12.75 8.66 -1.00
CA CYS A 83 11.96 9.64 -1.74
C CYS A 83 10.61 9.87 -1.05
N ALA A 84 10.24 11.14 -0.83
CA ALA A 84 9.02 11.50 -0.13
C ALA A 84 8.24 12.60 -0.85
N MET A 85 6.94 12.38 -1.02
CA MET A 85 5.95 13.33 -1.51
C MET A 85 4.80 13.52 -0.50
N GLY A 86 5.08 13.18 0.77
CA GLY A 86 4.17 13.28 1.90
C GLY A 86 4.62 12.45 3.10
N ASP A 87 3.69 12.26 4.03
CA ASP A 87 3.99 11.66 5.33
C ASP A 87 4.40 10.19 5.26
N PHE A 88 3.86 9.41 4.31
CA PHE A 88 4.19 7.99 4.18
C PHE A 88 5.55 7.79 3.51
N GLY A 89 5.92 8.64 2.55
CA GLY A 89 7.27 8.68 2.02
C GLY A 89 8.31 9.05 3.08
N LYS A 90 8.05 10.08 3.90
CA LYS A 90 8.92 10.46 5.03
C LYS A 90 9.08 9.35 6.07
N ARG A 91 8.14 8.41 6.15
CA ARG A 91 8.20 7.31 7.10
C ARG A 91 9.36 6.37 6.83
N TRP A 92 9.72 6.14 5.57
CA TRP A 92 10.91 5.36 5.20
C TRP A 92 12.18 5.94 5.81
N TYR A 93 12.39 7.24 5.63
CA TYR A 93 13.54 7.94 6.21
C TYR A 93 13.54 7.88 7.74
N LYS A 94 12.40 8.15 8.37
CA LYS A 94 12.26 8.07 9.84
C LYS A 94 12.60 6.68 10.36
N MET A 95 12.19 5.63 9.66
CA MET A 95 12.49 4.24 10.05
C MET A 95 13.97 3.91 9.86
N ALA A 96 14.58 4.34 8.76
CA ALA A 96 16.01 4.16 8.54
C ALA A 96 16.80 4.80 9.68
N VAL A 97 16.59 6.07 9.97
CA VAL A 97 17.27 6.82 11.04
C VAL A 97 17.03 6.19 12.41
N ALA A 98 15.80 5.82 12.73
CA ALA A 98 15.46 5.19 14.03
C ALA A 98 16.14 3.84 14.24
N ASN A 99 16.52 3.15 13.17
CA ASN A 99 17.25 1.89 13.19
C ASN A 99 18.76 2.05 12.96
N ASN A 100 19.29 3.27 13.00
CA ASN A 100 20.69 3.60 12.72
C ASN A 100 21.17 3.16 11.32
N VAL A 101 20.24 3.13 10.36
CA VAL A 101 20.55 2.89 8.95
C VAL A 101 20.87 4.23 8.30
N PRO A 102 22.07 4.41 7.69
CA PRO A 102 22.39 5.63 6.98
C PRO A 102 21.38 5.91 5.86
N ALA A 103 20.81 7.11 5.84
CA ALA A 103 19.80 7.47 4.85
C ALA A 103 19.81 8.98 4.58
N ASP A 104 19.40 9.35 3.36
CA ASP A 104 19.10 10.72 2.98
C ASP A 104 17.65 10.82 2.47
N LEU A 105 17.05 11.99 2.65
CA LEU A 105 15.68 12.28 2.26
C LEU A 105 15.67 13.16 1.00
N LEU A 106 15.07 12.67 -0.07
CA LEU A 106 14.70 13.45 -1.25
C LEU A 106 13.21 13.80 -1.14
N GLU A 107 12.92 15.02 -0.71
CA GLU A 107 11.56 15.48 -0.45
C GLU A 107 11.12 16.51 -1.47
N VAL A 108 9.86 16.41 -1.91
CA VAL A 108 9.18 17.40 -2.75
C VAL A 108 8.03 18.05 -1.98
N ASP A 109 7.53 19.17 -2.51
CA ASP A 109 6.37 19.87 -1.94
C ASP A 109 5.13 18.97 -1.91
N LEU A 110 4.27 19.17 -0.91
CA LEU A 110 3.01 18.42 -0.79
C LEU A 110 2.13 18.64 -2.03
N GLY A 111 1.61 17.56 -2.57
CA GLY A 111 0.81 17.57 -3.78
C GLY A 111 1.62 17.38 -5.07
N LYS A 112 2.95 17.37 -5.02
CA LYS A 112 3.85 17.11 -6.14
C LYS A 112 4.36 15.67 -6.15
N HIS A 113 4.62 15.12 -7.34
CA HIS A 113 5.31 13.84 -7.51
C HIS A 113 6.83 14.02 -7.34
N VAL A 114 7.55 12.91 -7.14
CA VAL A 114 9.02 12.92 -7.14
C VAL A 114 9.52 12.79 -8.58
N PRO A 115 10.17 13.82 -9.14
CA PRO A 115 10.70 13.74 -10.53
C PRO A 115 11.75 12.63 -10.64
N ALA A 116 11.61 11.80 -11.66
CA ALA A 116 12.56 10.69 -11.90
C ALA A 116 14.00 11.22 -12.12
N GLU A 117 14.16 12.40 -12.73
CA GLU A 117 15.47 13.02 -12.93
C GLU A 117 16.14 13.42 -11.60
N ALA A 118 15.38 13.89 -10.60
CA ALA A 118 15.93 14.16 -9.28
C ALA A 118 16.46 12.88 -8.60
N ILE A 119 15.78 11.73 -8.83
CA ILE A 119 16.28 10.43 -8.39
C ILE A 119 17.58 10.08 -9.13
N ARG A 120 17.64 10.27 -10.46
CA ARG A 120 18.83 10.04 -11.27
C ARG A 120 20.02 10.84 -10.77
N GLU A 121 19.85 12.13 -10.57
CA GLU A 121 20.91 13.02 -10.06
C GLU A 121 21.45 12.56 -8.69
N ALA A 122 20.55 12.17 -7.78
CA ALA A 122 20.95 11.65 -6.48
C ALA A 122 21.72 10.33 -6.59
N LEU A 123 21.22 9.35 -7.36
CA LEU A 123 21.85 8.04 -7.54
C LEU A 123 23.21 8.14 -8.24
N ALA A 124 23.40 9.09 -9.16
CA ALA A 124 24.66 9.34 -9.86
C ALA A 124 25.84 9.68 -8.92
N SER A 125 25.55 10.08 -7.67
CA SER A 125 26.59 10.26 -6.64
C SER A 125 27.33 8.97 -6.26
N GLY A 126 26.75 7.78 -6.52
CA GLY A 126 27.30 6.47 -6.16
C GLY A 126 27.28 6.16 -4.67
N GLN A 127 26.60 6.99 -3.86
CA GLN A 127 26.58 6.84 -2.38
C GLN A 127 25.53 5.85 -1.90
N TYR A 128 24.51 5.57 -2.71
CA TYR A 128 23.35 4.78 -2.31
C TYR A 128 23.45 3.34 -2.81
N ASP A 129 22.77 2.45 -2.11
CA ASP A 129 22.58 1.04 -2.49
C ASP A 129 21.13 0.58 -2.28
N LEU A 130 20.29 1.43 -1.68
CA LEU A 130 18.84 1.27 -1.57
C LEU A 130 18.13 2.54 -2.04
N LEU A 131 17.09 2.38 -2.85
CA LEU A 131 16.11 3.41 -3.19
C LEU A 131 14.75 3.02 -2.60
N THR A 132 14.08 3.94 -1.91
CA THR A 132 12.70 3.73 -1.48
C THR A 132 11.79 4.79 -2.10
N THR A 133 10.67 4.35 -2.65
CA THR A 133 9.63 5.22 -3.22
C THR A 133 8.25 4.81 -2.73
N THR A 134 7.33 5.76 -2.61
CA THR A 134 5.92 5.49 -2.35
C THR A 134 5.16 5.63 -3.67
N HIS A 135 4.45 4.57 -4.12
CA HIS A 135 3.67 4.64 -5.35
C HIS A 135 2.47 5.58 -5.19
N SER A 136 1.66 5.39 -4.15
CA SER A 136 0.49 6.24 -3.87
C SER A 136 0.58 6.82 -2.46
N GLU A 137 0.76 8.13 -2.36
CA GLU A 137 0.86 8.84 -1.09
C GLU A 137 -0.54 9.17 -0.55
N THR A 138 -0.91 8.48 0.49
CA THR A 138 -2.26 8.57 1.08
C THR A 138 -2.59 9.95 1.69
N ALA A 139 -1.58 10.70 2.10
CA ALA A 139 -1.78 12.03 2.68
C ALA A 139 -2.17 13.06 1.61
N THR A 140 -1.60 12.96 0.41
CA THR A 140 -1.72 13.95 -0.65
C THR A 140 -2.53 13.50 -1.86
N GLY A 141 -2.73 12.18 -2.05
CA GLY A 141 -3.40 11.61 -3.23
C GLY A 141 -2.51 11.58 -4.48
N VAL A 142 -1.23 11.91 -4.35
CA VAL A 142 -0.26 11.84 -5.45
C VAL A 142 0.13 10.39 -5.69
N ALA A 143 0.30 10.03 -6.96
CA ALA A 143 0.92 8.77 -7.39
C ALA A 143 2.19 9.07 -8.20
N ASN A 144 3.31 8.51 -7.79
CA ASN A 144 4.53 8.54 -8.60
C ASN A 144 4.38 7.68 -9.86
N ASN A 145 4.93 8.14 -10.97
CA ASN A 145 5.00 7.34 -12.18
C ASN A 145 6.14 6.30 -12.05
N LEU A 146 5.76 5.05 -11.77
CA LEU A 146 6.74 3.96 -11.60
C LEU A 146 7.49 3.62 -12.90
N GLU A 147 6.92 3.90 -14.07
CA GLU A 147 7.60 3.69 -15.37
C GLU A 147 8.82 4.61 -15.50
N GLU A 148 8.63 5.92 -15.24
CA GLU A 148 9.70 6.91 -15.28
C GLU A 148 10.82 6.57 -14.26
N ILE A 149 10.43 6.14 -13.05
CA ILE A 149 11.41 5.73 -12.04
C ILE A 149 12.13 4.44 -12.46
N ALA A 150 11.42 3.46 -13.04
CA ALA A 150 12.01 2.23 -13.55
C ALA A 150 13.07 2.48 -14.64
N GLU A 151 12.82 3.45 -15.55
CA GLU A 151 13.80 3.86 -16.55
C GLU A 151 15.09 4.38 -15.92
N VAL A 152 14.97 5.14 -14.85
CA VAL A 152 16.14 5.62 -14.10
C VAL A 152 16.85 4.47 -13.39
N VAL A 153 16.12 3.62 -12.66
CA VAL A 153 16.73 2.55 -11.86
C VAL A 153 17.48 1.52 -12.72
N ARG A 154 17.06 1.30 -13.97
CA ARG A 154 17.77 0.40 -14.92
C ARG A 154 19.22 0.82 -15.16
N ASP A 155 19.55 2.10 -15.06
CA ASP A 155 20.91 2.61 -15.23
C ASP A 155 21.79 2.39 -13.97
N PHE A 156 21.19 1.97 -12.86
CA PHE A 156 21.85 1.72 -11.56
C PHE A 156 21.56 0.31 -11.05
N PRO A 157 22.08 -0.76 -11.70
CA PRO A 157 21.70 -2.14 -11.41
C PRO A 157 22.04 -2.62 -10.01
N GLU A 158 22.97 -1.93 -9.32
CA GLU A 158 23.34 -2.24 -7.92
C GLU A 158 22.30 -1.75 -6.91
N ILE A 159 21.42 -0.83 -7.28
CA ILE A 159 20.41 -0.27 -6.37
C ILE A 159 19.29 -1.28 -6.16
N VAL A 160 19.01 -1.63 -4.91
CA VAL A 160 17.78 -2.34 -4.54
C VAL A 160 16.63 -1.33 -4.47
N TRP A 161 15.61 -1.52 -5.31
CA TRP A 161 14.44 -0.64 -5.36
C TRP A 161 13.26 -1.19 -4.57
N CYS A 162 12.88 -0.47 -3.51
CA CYS A 162 11.74 -0.78 -2.66
C CYS A 162 10.58 0.20 -2.94
N VAL A 163 9.39 -0.35 -3.19
CA VAL A 163 8.17 0.42 -3.47
C VAL A 163 7.14 0.17 -2.38
N ASP A 164 6.71 1.25 -1.71
CA ASP A 164 5.50 1.23 -0.89
C ASP A 164 4.27 1.28 -1.80
N GLY A 165 3.62 0.14 -1.96
CA GLY A 165 2.34 -0.03 -2.64
C GLY A 165 1.15 -0.15 -1.70
N VAL A 166 1.28 0.27 -0.43
CA VAL A 166 0.23 0.06 0.59
C VAL A 166 -1.12 0.59 0.14
N SER A 167 -1.19 1.77 -0.45
CA SER A 167 -2.46 2.36 -0.89
C SER A 167 -2.79 2.10 -2.37
N SER A 168 -1.97 1.35 -3.10
CA SER A 168 -2.13 1.13 -4.55
C SER A 168 -2.15 -0.34 -4.97
N ALA A 169 -1.29 -1.18 -4.38
CA ALA A 169 -1.15 -2.58 -4.81
C ALA A 169 -2.45 -3.38 -4.60
N GLY A 170 -2.94 -4.01 -5.65
CA GLY A 170 -4.24 -4.68 -5.72
C GLY A 170 -5.42 -3.78 -6.14
N GLY A 171 -5.20 -2.46 -6.26
CA GLY A 171 -6.17 -1.50 -6.78
C GLY A 171 -5.67 -0.73 -7.99
N MET A 172 -4.35 -0.62 -8.16
CA MET A 172 -3.67 -0.08 -9.33
C MET A 172 -2.75 -1.16 -9.90
N LYS A 173 -2.57 -1.17 -11.21
CA LYS A 173 -1.68 -2.12 -11.88
C LYS A 173 -0.22 -1.80 -11.56
N ILE A 174 0.50 -2.79 -11.01
CA ILE A 174 1.95 -2.70 -10.75
C ILE A 174 2.58 -4.00 -11.25
N GLU A 175 3.27 -3.94 -12.38
CA GLU A 175 3.95 -5.07 -13.00
C GLU A 175 5.37 -5.19 -12.46
N VAL A 176 5.53 -5.82 -11.30
CA VAL A 176 6.76 -5.84 -10.51
C VAL A 176 7.98 -6.24 -11.32
N ASP A 177 7.89 -7.36 -12.05
CA ASP A 177 9.04 -7.89 -12.80
C ASP A 177 9.39 -7.01 -14.01
N ARG A 178 8.37 -6.50 -14.73
CA ARG A 178 8.59 -5.63 -15.88
C ARG A 178 9.22 -4.29 -15.48
N LEU A 179 8.82 -3.76 -14.34
CA LEU A 179 9.36 -2.52 -13.78
C LEU A 179 10.74 -2.70 -13.13
N GLY A 180 11.11 -3.93 -12.79
CA GLY A 180 12.36 -4.22 -12.08
C GLY A 180 12.32 -3.85 -10.59
N ILE A 181 11.14 -3.86 -9.98
CA ILE A 181 10.97 -3.60 -8.55
C ILE A 181 11.50 -4.80 -7.76
N ASP A 182 12.42 -4.55 -6.83
CA ASP A 182 12.99 -5.61 -6.00
C ASP A 182 12.08 -5.99 -4.83
N ILE A 183 11.49 -4.99 -4.18
CA ILE A 183 10.53 -5.18 -3.09
C ILE A 183 9.32 -4.27 -3.33
N LEU A 184 8.18 -4.87 -3.65
CA LEU A 184 6.87 -4.20 -3.56
C LEU A 184 6.22 -4.65 -2.25
N LEU A 185 5.83 -3.73 -1.39
CA LEU A 185 5.11 -4.07 -0.16
C LEU A 185 3.71 -3.47 -0.10
N THR A 186 2.79 -4.19 0.56
CA THR A 186 1.44 -3.69 0.84
C THR A 186 0.87 -4.29 2.13
N SER A 187 -0.28 -3.77 2.56
CA SER A 187 -1.02 -4.22 3.75
C SER A 187 -2.34 -4.84 3.37
N THR A 188 -2.79 -5.81 4.15
CA THR A 188 -4.05 -6.53 3.91
C THR A 188 -5.28 -5.63 3.92
N HIS A 189 -5.32 -4.63 4.79
CA HIS A 189 -6.49 -3.76 5.07
C HIS A 189 -6.62 -2.54 4.13
N LYS A 190 -6.09 -2.66 2.92
CA LYS A 190 -6.15 -1.64 1.86
C LYS A 190 -6.86 -2.22 0.64
N ALA A 191 -6.32 -2.03 -0.56
CA ALA A 191 -6.95 -2.52 -1.79
C ALA A 191 -7.13 -4.05 -1.85
N LEU A 192 -6.44 -4.82 -1.01
CA LEU A 192 -6.69 -6.26 -0.84
C LEU A 192 -7.97 -6.57 -0.04
N ALA A 193 -8.60 -5.57 0.58
CA ALA A 193 -9.91 -5.66 1.25
C ALA A 193 -10.01 -6.79 2.29
N LEU A 194 -9.06 -6.80 3.21
CA LEU A 194 -8.96 -7.77 4.30
C LEU A 194 -8.85 -7.05 5.66
N PRO A 195 -9.13 -7.71 6.77
CA PRO A 195 -8.86 -7.15 8.09
C PRO A 195 -7.38 -6.78 8.27
N PRO A 196 -7.05 -5.77 9.12
CA PRO A 196 -5.67 -5.46 9.47
C PRO A 196 -5.03 -6.59 10.28
N GLY A 197 -3.69 -6.72 10.19
CA GLY A 197 -2.93 -7.70 10.98
C GLY A 197 -1.88 -8.46 10.17
N MET A 198 -1.86 -8.30 8.85
CA MET A 198 -0.80 -8.83 7.98
C MET A 198 -0.40 -7.81 6.90
N ALA A 199 0.81 -8.01 6.42
CA ALA A 199 1.37 -7.33 5.26
C ALA A 199 2.08 -8.36 4.38
N VAL A 200 2.28 -8.02 3.11
CA VAL A 200 2.96 -8.88 2.14
C VAL A 200 3.98 -8.06 1.35
N CYS A 201 5.08 -8.68 0.93
CA CYS A 201 5.99 -8.06 -0.02
C CYS A 201 6.55 -9.08 -1.00
N THR A 202 6.85 -8.62 -2.22
CA THR A 202 7.70 -9.37 -3.15
C THR A 202 9.14 -9.25 -2.71
N MET A 203 9.98 -10.20 -3.11
CA MET A 203 11.43 -10.12 -2.88
C MET A 203 12.19 -10.73 -4.04
N SER A 204 12.94 -9.90 -4.77
CA SER A 204 13.80 -10.34 -5.87
C SER A 204 15.03 -11.10 -5.36
N GLN A 205 15.68 -11.85 -6.26
CA GLN A 205 16.96 -12.49 -5.93
C GLN A 205 18.03 -11.43 -5.58
N LYS A 206 18.04 -10.28 -6.26
CA LYS A 206 18.95 -9.16 -5.96
C LYS A 206 18.75 -8.64 -4.53
N ALA A 207 17.51 -8.44 -4.10
CA ALA A 207 17.20 -8.02 -2.72
C ALA A 207 17.63 -9.10 -1.70
N TYR A 208 17.38 -10.38 -2.00
CA TYR A 208 17.81 -11.48 -1.15
C TYR A 208 19.34 -11.53 -1.02
N ASP A 209 20.08 -11.41 -2.13
CA ASP A 209 21.54 -11.44 -2.11
C ASP A 209 22.11 -10.26 -1.31
N ARG A 210 21.54 -9.05 -1.47
CA ARG A 210 21.91 -7.86 -0.71
C ARG A 210 21.82 -8.08 0.81
N THR A 211 20.86 -8.86 1.30
CA THR A 211 20.76 -9.14 2.75
C THR A 211 21.99 -9.82 3.33
N ALA A 212 22.82 -10.47 2.53
CA ALA A 212 24.06 -11.08 2.99
C ALA A 212 25.16 -10.06 3.33
N GLU A 213 25.03 -8.84 2.79
CA GLU A 213 25.97 -7.73 3.03
C GLU A 213 25.60 -6.91 4.29
N VAL A 214 24.46 -7.22 4.94
CA VAL A 214 23.93 -6.48 6.08
C VAL A 214 23.98 -7.31 7.35
N ASP A 215 24.78 -6.88 8.35
CA ASP A 215 25.04 -7.66 9.57
C ASP A 215 23.89 -7.57 10.59
N HIS A 216 23.22 -6.43 10.71
CA HIS A 216 22.29 -6.13 11.80
C HIS A 216 20.82 -6.02 11.33
N ARG A 217 20.29 -7.06 10.63
CA ARG A 217 18.91 -7.11 10.14
C ARG A 217 17.84 -7.24 11.24
N GLY A 218 18.26 -7.56 12.46
CA GLY A 218 17.37 -7.90 13.57
C GLY A 218 16.90 -9.36 13.49
N VAL A 219 15.79 -9.69 14.16
CA VAL A 219 15.27 -11.06 14.23
C VAL A 219 13.86 -11.16 13.66
N TYR A 220 12.91 -10.31 14.11
CA TYR A 220 11.50 -10.45 13.76
C TYR A 220 11.20 -9.99 12.32
N PHE A 221 11.85 -8.93 11.88
CA PHE A 221 11.71 -8.33 10.55
C PHE A 221 12.87 -8.67 9.60
N ASP A 222 13.65 -9.71 9.87
CA ASP A 222 14.67 -10.17 8.94
C ASP A 222 14.05 -10.83 7.70
N LEU A 223 14.03 -10.10 6.57
CA LEU A 223 13.47 -10.59 5.30
C LEU A 223 14.19 -11.86 4.82
N ARG A 224 15.50 -11.98 5.06
CA ARG A 224 16.25 -13.20 4.72
C ARG A 224 15.73 -14.41 5.48
N ALA A 225 15.46 -14.26 6.78
CA ALA A 225 14.94 -15.36 7.59
C ALA A 225 13.55 -15.80 7.11
N ILE A 226 12.68 -14.86 6.67
CA ILE A 226 11.37 -15.17 6.11
C ILE A 226 11.53 -15.89 4.76
N TYR A 227 12.36 -15.38 3.87
CA TYR A 227 12.65 -15.98 2.56
C TYR A 227 13.18 -17.42 2.69
N ASP A 228 14.15 -17.63 3.59
CA ASP A 228 14.75 -18.94 3.85
C ASP A 228 13.73 -19.95 4.40
N ARG A 229 12.76 -19.51 5.20
CA ARG A 229 11.70 -20.39 5.70
C ARG A 229 10.77 -20.87 4.57
N ILE A 230 10.50 -20.02 3.60
CA ILE A 230 9.69 -20.39 2.44
C ILE A 230 10.46 -21.38 1.56
N THR A 231 11.69 -21.05 1.18
CA THR A 231 12.46 -21.82 0.21
C THR A 231 13.08 -23.11 0.78
N LYS A 232 13.62 -23.05 2.02
CA LYS A 232 14.36 -24.16 2.65
C LYS A 232 13.50 -25.03 3.57
N LYS A 233 12.27 -24.55 3.95
CA LYS A 233 11.38 -25.24 4.89
C LYS A 233 9.95 -25.39 4.37
N ASN A 234 9.80 -25.46 3.05
CA ASN A 234 8.53 -25.72 2.38
C ASN A 234 7.41 -24.76 2.81
N TYR A 235 7.55 -23.46 2.52
CA TYR A 235 6.55 -22.43 2.81
C TYR A 235 6.19 -22.33 4.31
N GLN A 236 7.18 -22.41 5.18
CA GLN A 236 7.00 -22.16 6.60
C GLN A 236 7.27 -20.67 6.93
N TYR A 237 6.69 -20.18 8.01
CA TYR A 237 6.94 -18.84 8.55
C TYR A 237 7.92 -18.93 9.74
N PRO A 238 8.80 -17.93 9.99
CA PRO A 238 9.80 -18.00 11.08
C PRO A 238 9.19 -18.12 12.48
N SER A 239 8.10 -17.41 12.74
CA SER A 239 7.34 -17.44 13.99
C SER A 239 5.95 -18.06 13.78
N THR A 240 4.97 -17.73 14.61
CA THR A 240 3.58 -18.15 14.40
C THR A 240 2.86 -17.13 13.53
N PRO A 241 2.38 -17.49 12.33
CA PRO A 241 1.63 -16.59 11.47
C PRO A 241 0.19 -16.40 11.97
N ASN A 242 -0.49 -15.37 11.46
CA ASN A 242 -1.91 -15.16 11.68
C ASN A 242 -2.74 -16.13 10.80
N VAL A 243 -2.97 -17.34 11.27
CA VAL A 243 -3.62 -18.42 10.51
C VAL A 243 -5.04 -18.03 10.08
N SER A 244 -5.83 -17.40 10.98
CA SER A 244 -7.19 -16.95 10.65
C SER A 244 -7.20 -15.95 9.49
N LEU A 245 -6.29 -14.98 9.51
CA LEU A 245 -6.19 -14.00 8.41
C LEU A 245 -5.61 -14.63 7.13
N MET A 246 -4.81 -15.69 7.22
CA MET A 246 -4.37 -16.45 6.05
C MET A 246 -5.54 -17.16 5.35
N TYR A 247 -6.50 -17.73 6.08
CA TYR A 247 -7.73 -18.29 5.49
C TYR A 247 -8.52 -17.21 4.75
N ALA A 248 -8.74 -16.06 5.40
CA ALA A 248 -9.43 -14.93 4.79
C ALA A 248 -8.69 -14.42 3.55
N MET A 249 -7.34 -14.36 3.59
CA MET A 249 -6.52 -13.92 2.46
C MET A 249 -6.62 -14.88 1.28
N ASP A 250 -6.60 -16.18 1.51
CA ASP A 250 -6.75 -17.18 0.45
C ASP A 250 -8.09 -17.02 -0.27
N LYS A 251 -9.19 -16.85 0.49
CA LYS A 251 -10.53 -16.61 -0.04
C LYS A 251 -10.64 -15.29 -0.80
N GLN A 252 -10.14 -14.19 -0.23
CA GLN A 252 -10.22 -12.88 -0.86
C GLN A 252 -9.41 -12.81 -2.15
N LEU A 253 -8.28 -13.50 -2.22
CA LEU A 253 -7.50 -13.57 -3.44
C LEU A 253 -8.23 -14.36 -4.55
N ASP A 254 -9.08 -15.35 -4.20
CA ASP A 254 -9.96 -16.00 -5.17
C ASP A 254 -11.00 -15.02 -5.72
N HIS A 255 -11.59 -14.16 -4.88
CA HIS A 255 -12.50 -13.11 -5.35
C HIS A 255 -11.79 -12.12 -6.29
N ILE A 256 -10.62 -11.62 -5.91
CA ILE A 256 -9.83 -10.69 -6.74
C ILE A 256 -9.49 -11.31 -8.10
N LEU A 257 -9.06 -12.57 -8.14
CA LEU A 257 -8.72 -13.25 -9.38
C LEU A 257 -9.96 -13.62 -10.21
N ALA A 258 -11.10 -13.88 -9.57
CA ALA A 258 -12.37 -14.14 -10.25
C ALA A 258 -12.98 -12.85 -10.84
N GLU A 259 -12.85 -11.70 -10.18
CA GLU A 259 -13.18 -10.38 -10.74
C GLU A 259 -12.34 -10.11 -12.00
N GLY A 260 -11.09 -10.56 -11.99
CA GLY A 260 -10.09 -10.29 -13.03
C GLY A 260 -9.38 -8.95 -12.77
N LEU A 261 -8.03 -8.96 -12.87
CA LEU A 261 -7.21 -7.83 -12.49
C LEU A 261 -7.48 -6.59 -13.33
N ASP A 262 -7.64 -6.74 -14.64
CA ASP A 262 -7.94 -5.62 -15.54
C ASP A 262 -9.30 -4.99 -15.23
N ALA A 263 -10.32 -5.82 -14.95
CA ALA A 263 -11.64 -5.34 -14.54
C ALA A 263 -11.58 -4.60 -13.20
N ARG A 264 -10.83 -5.14 -12.23
CA ARG A 264 -10.61 -4.52 -10.93
C ARG A 264 -9.93 -3.15 -11.04
N PHE A 265 -8.87 -3.03 -11.81
CA PHE A 265 -8.18 -1.76 -12.04
C PHE A 265 -9.07 -0.76 -12.79
N ALA A 266 -9.82 -1.20 -13.80
CA ALA A 266 -10.78 -0.36 -14.52
C ALA A 266 -11.90 0.16 -13.60
N ARG A 267 -12.39 -0.65 -12.66
CA ARG A 267 -13.38 -0.24 -11.64
C ARG A 267 -12.83 0.85 -10.73
N HIS A 268 -11.60 0.69 -10.23
CA HIS A 268 -10.94 1.72 -9.41
C HIS A 268 -10.72 3.02 -10.20
N GLN A 269 -10.29 2.92 -11.46
CA GLN A 269 -10.12 4.08 -12.33
C GLN A 269 -11.44 4.82 -12.55
N ALA A 270 -12.51 4.09 -12.88
CA ALA A 270 -13.82 4.69 -13.11
C ALA A 270 -14.36 5.42 -11.86
N MET A 271 -14.17 4.84 -10.67
CA MET A 271 -14.52 5.50 -9.40
C MET A 271 -13.66 6.73 -9.14
N ALA A 272 -12.36 6.68 -9.44
CA ALA A 272 -11.48 7.84 -9.34
C ALA A 272 -11.94 8.97 -10.26
N ASP A 273 -12.25 8.66 -11.52
CA ASP A 273 -12.72 9.65 -12.50
C ASP A 273 -14.05 10.27 -12.08
N ARG A 274 -14.99 9.47 -11.59
CA ARG A 274 -16.27 9.96 -11.05
C ARG A 274 -16.08 10.88 -9.84
N CYS A 275 -15.23 10.48 -8.89
CA CYS A 275 -14.97 11.27 -7.69
C CYS A 275 -14.22 12.57 -8.02
N ARG A 276 -13.27 12.53 -8.94
CA ARG A 276 -12.53 13.71 -9.41
C ARG A 276 -13.43 14.70 -10.20
N ALA A 277 -14.32 14.19 -11.04
CA ALA A 277 -15.29 15.01 -11.76
C ALA A 277 -16.18 15.77 -10.78
N TRP A 278 -16.72 15.08 -9.78
CA TRP A 278 -17.51 15.67 -8.70
C TRP A 278 -16.70 16.70 -7.89
N ALA A 279 -15.46 16.36 -7.57
CA ALA A 279 -14.57 17.27 -6.82
C ALA A 279 -14.27 18.56 -7.60
N LYS A 280 -14.05 18.48 -8.91
CA LYS A 280 -13.84 19.67 -9.77
C LYS A 280 -15.09 20.54 -9.92
N GLU A 281 -16.29 19.96 -9.80
CA GLU A 281 -17.55 20.70 -9.86
C GLU A 281 -17.82 21.49 -8.58
N HIS A 282 -17.52 20.92 -7.43
CA HIS A 282 -17.92 21.48 -6.12
C HIS A 282 -16.76 22.06 -5.30
N PHE A 283 -15.53 21.63 -5.55
CA PHE A 283 -14.30 21.97 -4.82
C PHE A 283 -13.13 22.15 -5.79
N ASP A 284 -11.98 21.54 -5.47
CA ASP A 284 -10.83 21.37 -6.36
C ASP A 284 -10.04 20.11 -5.94
N LEU A 285 -9.06 19.71 -6.74
CA LEU A 285 -8.18 18.59 -6.45
C LEU A 285 -6.86 19.09 -5.84
N PHE A 286 -6.36 18.37 -4.85
CA PHE A 286 -5.10 18.72 -4.20
C PHE A 286 -3.85 18.22 -4.95
N PRO A 287 -3.82 16.95 -5.46
CA PRO A 287 -2.63 16.42 -6.13
C PRO A 287 -2.40 17.04 -7.51
N GLU A 288 -1.15 17.06 -7.92
CA GLU A 288 -0.71 17.50 -9.24
C GLU A 288 -1.42 16.74 -10.37
N GLU A 289 -1.82 17.49 -11.41
CA GLU A 289 -2.48 16.91 -12.58
C GLU A 289 -1.54 15.91 -13.29
N GLY A 290 -2.07 14.75 -13.70
CA GLY A 290 -1.30 13.66 -14.31
C GLY A 290 -0.69 12.68 -13.31
N TYR A 291 -0.57 13.05 -12.03
CA TYR A 291 0.05 12.23 -10.98
C TYR A 291 -0.92 11.92 -9.83
N MET A 292 -2.12 11.44 -10.15
CA MET A 292 -3.17 11.19 -9.16
C MET A 292 -3.41 9.71 -8.94
N ALA A 293 -3.51 9.29 -7.67
CA ALA A 293 -3.86 7.93 -7.29
C ALA A 293 -5.28 7.54 -7.73
N THR A 294 -5.49 6.30 -8.15
CA THR A 294 -6.81 5.80 -8.56
C THR A 294 -7.55 5.05 -7.45
N THR A 295 -6.97 4.94 -6.27
CA THR A 295 -7.57 4.26 -5.11
C THR A 295 -8.17 5.20 -4.08
N LEU A 296 -7.82 6.48 -4.17
CA LEU A 296 -8.38 7.55 -3.34
C LEU A 296 -8.30 8.89 -4.07
N THR A 297 -9.20 9.80 -3.70
CA THR A 297 -9.19 11.20 -4.16
C THR A 297 -8.99 12.13 -2.98
N VAL A 298 -7.99 13.02 -3.08
CA VAL A 298 -7.74 14.07 -2.08
C VAL A 298 -8.27 15.39 -2.63
N ILE A 299 -9.22 15.96 -1.93
CA ILE A 299 -10.01 17.11 -2.35
C ILE A 299 -9.57 18.32 -1.56
N LEU A 300 -9.26 19.43 -2.25
CA LEU A 300 -8.93 20.71 -1.63
C LEU A 300 -10.21 21.37 -1.12
N ASN A 301 -10.24 21.73 0.15
CA ASN A 301 -11.38 22.36 0.81
C ASN A 301 -11.49 23.85 0.43
N THR A 302 -11.80 24.16 -0.83
CA THR A 302 -11.91 25.53 -1.36
C THR A 302 -13.09 26.32 -0.78
N ARG A 303 -14.08 25.62 -0.21
CA ARG A 303 -15.27 26.23 0.39
C ARG A 303 -15.10 26.56 1.88
N GLY A 304 -14.01 26.12 2.50
CA GLY A 304 -13.75 26.35 3.93
C GLY A 304 -14.79 25.69 4.84
N ILE A 305 -15.38 24.55 4.41
CA ILE A 305 -16.32 23.78 5.24
C ILE A 305 -15.58 23.16 6.43
N SER A 306 -16.30 22.90 7.53
CA SER A 306 -15.80 22.01 8.58
C SER A 306 -15.85 20.55 8.11
N VAL A 307 -14.70 19.98 7.81
CA VAL A 307 -14.62 18.55 7.41
C VAL A 307 -15.00 17.65 8.58
N ALA A 308 -14.74 18.09 9.81
CA ALA A 308 -15.13 17.36 11.02
C ALA A 308 -16.66 17.29 11.15
N ASP A 309 -17.38 18.41 10.93
CA ASP A 309 -18.86 18.44 11.00
C ASP A 309 -19.48 17.65 9.85
N LEU A 310 -18.95 17.76 8.63
CA LEU A 310 -19.37 16.93 7.51
C LEU A 310 -19.23 15.43 7.83
N ASN A 311 -18.09 15.02 8.37
CA ASN A 311 -17.88 13.61 8.71
C ASN A 311 -18.79 13.14 9.86
N LYS A 312 -19.14 14.03 10.79
CA LYS A 312 -20.14 13.75 11.84
C LYS A 312 -21.51 13.52 11.24
N ALA A 313 -21.97 14.39 10.33
CA ALA A 313 -23.26 14.25 9.65
C ALA A 313 -23.33 12.99 8.75
N LEU A 314 -22.23 12.67 8.05
CA LEU A 314 -22.12 11.40 7.33
C LEU A 314 -22.21 10.18 8.28
N GLY A 315 -21.63 10.31 9.48
CA GLY A 315 -21.72 9.28 10.52
C GLY A 315 -23.15 9.00 10.98
N GLU A 316 -24.04 9.99 10.97
CA GLU A 316 -25.48 9.84 11.26
C GLU A 316 -26.21 9.12 10.12
N ARG A 317 -25.64 9.14 8.90
CA ARG A 317 -26.11 8.39 7.72
C ARG A 317 -25.40 7.05 7.53
N GLY A 318 -24.64 6.60 8.52
CA GLY A 318 -23.95 5.31 8.48
C GLY A 318 -22.72 5.26 7.56
N LYS A 319 -22.09 6.40 7.27
CA LYS A 319 -20.90 6.50 6.42
C LYS A 319 -19.77 7.26 7.11
N THR A 320 -18.54 7.03 6.69
CA THR A 320 -17.37 7.79 7.18
C THR A 320 -16.32 7.96 6.09
N MET A 321 -15.77 9.16 6.00
CA MET A 321 -14.61 9.49 5.15
C MET A 321 -13.48 10.04 6.01
N SER A 322 -12.33 10.39 5.40
CA SER A 322 -11.18 10.92 6.15
C SER A 322 -11.00 12.42 5.98
N ASN A 323 -10.72 13.11 7.08
CA ASN A 323 -10.16 14.45 7.05
C ASN A 323 -8.78 14.46 6.36
N GLY A 324 -8.23 15.61 6.03
CA GLY A 324 -6.85 15.79 5.62
C GLY A 324 -5.89 15.16 6.65
N TYR A 325 -4.70 14.76 6.21
CA TYR A 325 -3.71 14.13 7.07
C TYR A 325 -2.63 15.13 7.49
N GLY A 326 -2.20 15.07 8.75
CA GLY A 326 -1.15 15.94 9.27
C GLY A 326 -1.47 17.44 9.07
N ASP A 327 -0.59 18.15 8.43
CA ASP A 327 -0.71 19.60 8.16
C ASP A 327 -1.82 19.96 7.15
N LEU A 328 -2.40 18.96 6.47
CA LEU A 328 -3.53 19.12 5.55
C LEU A 328 -4.89 18.99 6.23
N LYS A 329 -4.95 18.77 7.55
CA LYS A 329 -6.19 18.68 8.31
C LYS A 329 -7.04 19.93 8.12
N GLU A 330 -8.34 19.77 7.84
CA GLU A 330 -9.32 20.81 7.48
C GLU A 330 -9.01 21.58 6.17
N LYS A 331 -7.80 21.49 5.62
CA LYS A 331 -7.43 22.07 4.32
C LYS A 331 -7.82 21.17 3.16
N THR A 332 -7.86 19.86 3.40
CA THR A 332 -8.29 18.82 2.45
C THR A 332 -9.17 17.82 3.14
N PHE A 333 -9.86 17.00 2.35
CA PHE A 333 -10.49 15.76 2.81
C PHE A 333 -10.28 14.65 1.78
N ARG A 334 -10.43 13.40 2.21
CA ARG A 334 -10.07 12.25 1.41
C ARG A 334 -11.25 11.30 1.30
N ILE A 335 -11.60 10.97 0.08
CA ILE A 335 -12.57 9.92 -0.26
C ILE A 335 -11.79 8.75 -0.84
N ALA A 336 -11.76 7.65 -0.11
CA ALA A 336 -11.15 6.42 -0.60
C ALA A 336 -12.22 5.56 -1.28
N HIS A 337 -11.87 5.03 -2.43
CA HIS A 337 -12.73 4.19 -3.27
C HIS A 337 -11.94 2.94 -3.70
N LEU A 338 -11.32 2.26 -2.71
CA LEU A 338 -10.47 1.09 -2.91
C LEU A 338 -11.06 -0.17 -2.27
N GLY A 339 -10.55 -1.31 -2.68
CA GLY A 339 -11.00 -2.62 -2.17
C GLY A 339 -12.33 -3.04 -2.77
N GLU A 340 -13.34 -3.24 -1.93
CA GLU A 340 -14.67 -3.74 -2.35
C GLU A 340 -15.72 -2.62 -2.50
N VAL A 341 -15.33 -1.35 -2.40
CA VAL A 341 -16.23 -0.22 -2.68
C VAL A 341 -16.72 -0.30 -4.14
N THR A 342 -18.02 -0.08 -4.33
CA THR A 342 -18.65 -0.07 -5.66
C THR A 342 -18.93 1.35 -6.15
N MET A 343 -19.24 1.50 -7.43
CA MET A 343 -19.67 2.79 -8.00
C MET A 343 -20.97 3.30 -7.35
N ASP A 344 -21.88 2.39 -7.02
CA ASP A 344 -23.16 2.77 -6.36
C ASP A 344 -22.89 3.27 -4.94
N ASP A 345 -21.99 2.64 -4.20
CA ASP A 345 -21.56 3.11 -2.87
C ASP A 345 -20.98 4.52 -2.94
N LEU A 346 -20.06 4.74 -3.90
CA LEU A 346 -19.45 6.05 -4.11
C LEU A 346 -20.49 7.12 -4.47
N ASN A 347 -21.39 6.83 -5.41
CA ASN A 347 -22.46 7.77 -5.79
C ASN A 347 -23.37 8.10 -4.61
N ALA A 348 -23.72 7.11 -3.78
CA ALA A 348 -24.51 7.32 -2.57
C ALA A 348 -23.78 8.19 -1.53
N LEU A 349 -22.45 8.07 -1.40
CA LEU A 349 -21.66 8.97 -0.56
C LEU A 349 -21.67 10.39 -1.10
N LEU A 350 -21.42 10.57 -2.40
CA LEU A 350 -21.35 11.90 -3.02
C LEU A 350 -22.70 12.62 -2.91
N ALA A 351 -23.82 11.93 -3.15
CA ALA A 351 -25.17 12.49 -2.97
C ALA A 351 -25.44 12.90 -1.51
N ASP A 352 -25.00 12.11 -0.53
CA ASP A 352 -25.12 12.49 0.87
C ASP A 352 -24.30 13.74 1.21
N ILE A 353 -23.10 13.89 0.64
CA ILE A 353 -22.28 15.11 0.83
C ILE A 353 -22.98 16.33 0.21
N GLU A 354 -23.54 16.20 -1.00
CA GLU A 354 -24.31 17.26 -1.66
C GLU A 354 -25.48 17.72 -0.80
N ASP A 355 -26.30 16.78 -0.31
CA ASP A 355 -27.46 17.08 0.52
C ASP A 355 -27.08 17.72 1.86
N ILE A 356 -26.02 17.25 2.54
CA ILE A 356 -25.54 17.82 3.79
C ILE A 356 -25.02 19.26 3.62
N LEU A 357 -24.35 19.53 2.51
CA LEU A 357 -23.73 20.83 2.23
C LEU A 357 -24.63 21.78 1.43
N GLY A 358 -25.77 21.31 0.89
CA GLY A 358 -26.67 22.08 0.04
C GLY A 358 -26.03 22.47 -1.30
N LEU A 359 -25.31 21.55 -1.96
CA LEU A 359 -24.60 21.75 -3.23
C LEU A 359 -25.51 21.56 -4.44
#